data_1a2e6c9c1a2653fa6da9b42a0859ed5d
#
_entry.id   1a2e6c9c1a2653fa6da9b42a0859ed5d
#
_cell.length_a   1.000
_cell.length_b   1.000
_cell.length_c   1.000
_cell.angle_alpha   90.00
_cell.angle_beta   90.00
_cell.angle_gamma   90.00
#
_symmetry.space_group_name_H-M   'P 1'
#
loop_
_entity.id
_entity.type
_entity.pdbx_description
1 polymer ?
#
loop_
_entity_poly.entity_id
_entity_poly.type
_entity_poly.pdbx_seq_one_letter_code
_entity_poly.pdbx_strand_id
1 'polypeptide(L)'
;MQVAIYARVSTQRQAQAQTSEQQLERLRTHAAAQGWDLPPENIFRDDGYSGATLKRPGLDRLRDRVTAARVDRILITAPDRLARNYVHQVLLVEELQRHGAEVVFLDRPMSRDPHDQLLLQIRGAVAEYERSLIAERMRRGRLRKLQAGTLLPWTRPPYAYRLDPARPRDPAGVRVDEADAAVVREIFAWYAEEKPGTPRKICP
;
A
#
# COMPACT_ATOMS: atom_id res chain seq x y z
N MET A 1 -26.12 -18.94 -13.17
CA MET A 1 -25.71 -17.96 -12.16
C MET A 1 -24.35 -17.46 -12.56
N GLN A 2 -24.20 -16.16 -12.84
CA GLN A 2 -22.94 -15.56 -13.26
C GLN A 2 -22.11 -15.15 -12.06
N VAL A 3 -20.84 -15.57 -12.03
CA VAL A 3 -19.93 -15.22 -10.95
C VAL A 3 -18.74 -14.40 -11.45
N ALA A 4 -18.15 -13.63 -10.54
CA ALA A 4 -16.86 -12.99 -10.73
C ALA A 4 -15.89 -13.48 -9.66
N ILE A 5 -14.59 -13.43 -9.96
CA ILE A 5 -13.54 -13.76 -9.00
C ILE A 5 -12.58 -12.60 -8.86
N TYR A 6 -12.10 -12.38 -7.62
CA TYR A 6 -11.10 -11.36 -7.33
C TYR A 6 -9.95 -11.94 -6.51
N ALA A 7 -8.72 -11.70 -6.97
CA ALA A 7 -7.50 -12.09 -6.30
C ALA A 7 -6.55 -10.89 -6.12
N ARG A 8 -5.82 -10.85 -4.99
CA ARG A 8 -4.82 -9.81 -4.71
C ARG A 8 -3.60 -10.35 -4.00
N VAL A 9 -2.42 -9.95 -4.49
CA VAL A 9 -1.13 -10.23 -3.85
C VAL A 9 -0.34 -8.93 -3.69
N SER A 10 0.25 -8.70 -2.49
CA SER A 10 1.15 -7.58 -2.26
C SER A 10 2.60 -7.97 -2.56
N THR A 11 3.42 -7.01 -2.99
CA THR A 11 4.85 -7.18 -3.31
C THR A 11 5.67 -7.87 -2.20
N GLN A 12 5.34 -7.65 -0.93
CA GLN A 12 6.03 -8.31 0.20
C GLN A 12 5.68 -9.80 0.39
N ARG A 13 4.60 -10.28 -0.23
CA ARG A 13 4.15 -11.69 -0.12
C ARG A 13 4.42 -12.52 -1.39
N GLN A 14 4.98 -11.93 -2.43
CA GLN A 14 5.45 -12.71 -3.59
C GLN A 14 6.54 -13.72 -3.23
N ALA A 15 7.23 -13.51 -2.08
CA ALA A 15 8.23 -14.44 -1.54
C ALA A 15 7.65 -15.52 -0.60
N GLN A 16 6.37 -15.47 -0.22
CA GLN A 16 5.72 -16.41 0.67
C GLN A 16 4.40 -16.96 0.09
N ALA A 17 4.52 -18.04 -0.66
CA ALA A 17 3.64 -19.22 -0.77
C ALA A 17 2.20 -19.11 -1.28
N GLN A 18 1.62 -17.97 -1.65
CA GLN A 18 0.39 -17.97 -2.47
C GLN A 18 0.46 -16.90 -3.52
N THR A 19 0.79 -17.32 -4.73
CA THR A 19 0.73 -16.47 -5.93
C THR A 19 -0.73 -16.11 -6.23
N SER A 20 -0.97 -15.01 -6.93
CA SER A 20 -2.31 -14.67 -7.41
C SER A 20 -2.92 -15.81 -8.23
N GLU A 21 -2.08 -16.55 -8.95
CA GLU A 21 -2.51 -17.69 -9.77
C GLU A 21 -3.09 -18.84 -8.91
N GLN A 22 -2.46 -19.17 -7.79
CA GLN A 22 -3.02 -20.19 -6.88
C GLN A 22 -4.36 -19.76 -6.28
N GLN A 23 -4.53 -18.46 -5.98
CA GLN A 23 -5.82 -17.95 -5.52
C GLN A 23 -6.87 -18.08 -6.63
N LEU A 24 -6.54 -17.67 -7.86
CA LEU A 24 -7.44 -17.77 -9.01
C LEU A 24 -7.83 -19.22 -9.29
N GLU A 25 -6.88 -20.15 -9.23
CA GLU A 25 -7.15 -21.58 -9.45
C GLU A 25 -8.11 -22.15 -8.41
N ARG A 26 -7.90 -21.82 -7.13
CA ARG A 26 -8.83 -22.23 -6.07
C ARG A 26 -10.25 -21.67 -6.29
N LEU A 27 -10.36 -20.40 -6.70
CA LEU A 27 -11.64 -19.74 -6.96
C LEU A 27 -12.33 -20.36 -8.19
N ARG A 28 -11.58 -20.66 -9.25
CA ARG A 28 -12.09 -21.34 -10.46
C ARG A 28 -12.60 -22.74 -10.14
N THR A 29 -11.79 -23.52 -9.41
CA THR A 29 -12.18 -24.88 -8.98
C THR A 29 -13.45 -24.86 -8.15
N HIS A 30 -13.58 -23.88 -7.23
CA HIS A 30 -14.79 -23.73 -6.43
C HIS A 30 -16.01 -23.38 -7.29
N ALA A 31 -15.88 -22.43 -8.22
CA ALA A 31 -16.96 -22.05 -9.14
C ALA A 31 -17.40 -23.23 -10.01
N ALA A 32 -16.45 -23.98 -10.55
CA ALA A 32 -16.72 -25.18 -11.37
C ALA A 32 -17.41 -26.28 -10.57
N ALA A 33 -16.98 -26.53 -9.32
CA ALA A 33 -17.60 -27.53 -8.44
C ALA A 33 -19.06 -27.19 -8.09
N GLN A 34 -19.41 -25.89 -8.10
CA GLN A 34 -20.80 -25.43 -7.88
C GLN A 34 -21.62 -25.30 -9.17
N GLY A 35 -21.03 -25.58 -10.35
CA GLY A 35 -21.68 -25.41 -11.64
C GLY A 35 -22.00 -23.95 -11.99
N TRP A 36 -21.18 -23.00 -11.50
CA TRP A 36 -21.40 -21.57 -11.74
C TRP A 36 -20.67 -21.13 -13.02
N ASP A 37 -21.31 -20.21 -13.75
CA ASP A 37 -20.76 -19.63 -14.96
C ASP A 37 -19.75 -18.52 -14.60
N LEU A 38 -18.48 -18.72 -15.01
CA LEU A 38 -17.37 -17.79 -14.79
C LEU A 38 -16.78 -17.34 -16.13
N PRO A 39 -17.32 -16.29 -16.75
CA PRO A 39 -16.76 -15.73 -17.97
C PRO A 39 -15.34 -15.18 -17.75
N PRO A 40 -14.44 -15.26 -18.74
CA PRO A 40 -13.07 -14.76 -18.64
C PRO A 40 -12.98 -13.26 -18.25
N GLU A 41 -13.92 -12.45 -18.69
CA GLU A 41 -14.01 -11.02 -18.37
C GLU A 41 -14.41 -10.75 -16.91
N ASN A 42 -14.87 -11.75 -16.18
CA ASN A 42 -15.21 -11.66 -14.76
C ASN A 42 -14.07 -12.08 -13.82
N ILE A 43 -12.84 -12.17 -14.36
CA ILE A 43 -11.64 -12.50 -13.61
C ILE A 43 -10.83 -11.23 -13.34
N PHE A 44 -10.73 -10.84 -12.08
CA PHE A 44 -10.05 -9.62 -11.64
C PHE A 44 -8.87 -9.94 -10.74
N ARG A 45 -7.75 -9.27 -10.99
CA ARG A 45 -6.54 -9.43 -10.18
C ARG A 45 -5.80 -8.12 -9.99
N ASP A 46 -5.17 -7.98 -8.82
CA ASP A 46 -4.29 -6.88 -8.44
C ASP A 46 -2.98 -7.44 -7.87
N ASP A 47 -1.94 -7.52 -8.72
CA ASP A 47 -0.61 -7.96 -8.31
C ASP A 47 0.24 -6.77 -7.90
N GLY A 48 0.91 -6.88 -6.75
CA GLY A 48 1.77 -5.82 -6.23
C GLY A 48 1.03 -4.69 -5.49
N TYR A 49 -0.30 -4.76 -5.39
CA TYR A 49 -1.08 -3.72 -4.73
C TYR A 49 -1.32 -4.01 -3.25
N SER A 50 -1.18 -2.97 -2.42
CA SER A 50 -1.48 -3.06 -0.99
C SER A 50 -2.99 -3.12 -0.73
N GLY A 51 -3.41 -3.99 0.19
CA GLY A 51 -4.80 -3.99 0.69
C GLY A 51 -5.16 -2.81 1.59
N ALA A 52 -4.21 -1.92 1.90
CA ALA A 52 -4.45 -0.72 2.69
C ALA A 52 -5.10 0.42 1.87
N THR A 53 -4.94 0.43 0.56
CA THR A 53 -5.55 1.40 -0.35
C THR A 53 -6.69 0.77 -1.14
N LEU A 54 -7.70 1.58 -1.49
CA LEU A 54 -8.80 1.19 -2.38
C LEU A 54 -8.51 1.49 -3.86
N LYS A 55 -7.51 2.33 -4.16
CA LYS A 55 -7.11 2.63 -5.55
C LYS A 55 -6.35 1.45 -6.15
N ARG A 56 -7.07 0.58 -6.81
CA ARG A 56 -6.55 -0.67 -7.39
C ARG A 56 -7.26 -0.97 -8.71
N PRO A 57 -6.51 -1.09 -9.84
CA PRO A 57 -7.11 -1.25 -11.17
C PRO A 57 -8.03 -2.47 -11.32
N GLY A 58 -7.67 -3.60 -10.68
CA GLY A 58 -8.50 -4.81 -10.71
C GLY A 58 -9.78 -4.65 -9.89
N LEU A 59 -9.70 -4.03 -8.71
CA LEU A 59 -10.86 -3.73 -7.88
C LEU A 59 -11.80 -2.73 -8.57
N ASP A 60 -11.25 -1.68 -9.18
CA ASP A 60 -12.04 -0.67 -9.88
C ASP A 60 -12.79 -1.30 -11.06
N ARG A 61 -12.12 -2.13 -11.87
CA ARG A 61 -12.78 -2.90 -12.94
C ARG A 61 -13.85 -3.86 -12.43
N LEU A 62 -13.65 -4.50 -11.27
CA LEU A 62 -14.69 -5.34 -10.65
C LEU A 62 -15.94 -4.52 -10.31
N ARG A 63 -15.76 -3.33 -9.68
CA ARG A 63 -16.84 -2.42 -9.33
C ARG A 63 -17.61 -1.94 -10.58
N ASP A 64 -16.87 -1.53 -11.61
CA ASP A 64 -17.45 -1.12 -12.89
C ASP A 64 -18.25 -2.26 -13.52
N ARG A 65 -17.70 -3.48 -13.49
CA ARG A 65 -18.38 -4.67 -14.04
C ARG A 65 -19.68 -5.01 -13.33
N VAL A 66 -19.67 -4.97 -11.98
CA VAL A 66 -20.86 -5.24 -11.17
C VAL A 66 -21.93 -4.17 -11.37
N THR A 67 -21.54 -2.94 -11.65
CA THR A 67 -22.47 -1.84 -11.95
C THR A 67 -23.04 -1.95 -13.37
N ALA A 68 -22.22 -2.37 -14.34
CA ALA A 68 -22.60 -2.40 -15.77
C ALA A 68 -23.33 -3.67 -16.20
N ALA A 69 -23.10 -4.78 -15.52
CA ALA A 69 -23.62 -6.09 -15.89
C ALA A 69 -24.04 -6.92 -14.66
N ARG A 70 -25.00 -7.84 -14.88
CA ARG A 70 -25.44 -8.74 -13.81
C ARG A 70 -24.31 -9.68 -13.40
N VAL A 71 -23.87 -9.55 -12.14
CA VAL A 71 -23.00 -10.49 -11.44
C VAL A 71 -23.74 -10.94 -10.20
N ASP A 72 -24.03 -12.25 -10.10
CA ASP A 72 -24.82 -12.78 -8.97
C ASP A 72 -23.94 -12.98 -7.73
N ARG A 73 -22.67 -13.40 -7.92
CA ARG A 73 -21.71 -13.64 -6.82
C ARG A 73 -20.29 -13.21 -7.16
N ILE A 74 -19.59 -12.76 -6.13
CA ILE A 74 -18.16 -12.43 -6.19
C ILE A 74 -17.41 -13.34 -5.21
N LEU A 75 -16.50 -14.17 -5.76
CA LEU A 75 -15.71 -15.09 -4.96
C LEU A 75 -14.35 -14.48 -4.65
N ILE A 76 -13.98 -14.53 -3.39
CA ILE A 76 -12.69 -14.05 -2.87
C ILE A 76 -12.17 -15.08 -1.89
N THR A 77 -10.85 -15.33 -1.84
CA THR A 77 -10.31 -16.34 -0.92
C THR A 77 -10.49 -15.95 0.54
N ALA A 78 -10.23 -14.70 0.90
CA ALA A 78 -10.36 -14.22 2.27
C ALA A 78 -10.60 -12.71 2.33
N PRO A 79 -11.23 -12.16 3.40
CA PRO A 79 -11.55 -10.73 3.52
C PRO A 79 -10.34 -9.80 3.40
N ASP A 80 -9.14 -10.22 3.85
CA ASP A 80 -7.89 -9.45 3.74
C ASP A 80 -7.40 -9.33 2.28
N ARG A 81 -7.91 -10.14 1.36
CA ARG A 81 -7.69 -9.99 -0.08
C ARG A 81 -8.51 -8.85 -0.64
N LEU A 82 -9.75 -8.68 -0.15
CA LEU A 82 -10.60 -7.55 -0.53
C LEU A 82 -10.04 -6.23 0.02
N ALA A 83 -9.82 -6.12 1.33
CA ALA A 83 -9.14 -4.99 1.96
C ALA A 83 -8.50 -5.42 3.29
N ARG A 84 -7.43 -4.71 3.74
CA ARG A 84 -6.82 -4.97 5.05
C ARG A 84 -7.55 -4.26 6.18
N ASN A 85 -8.11 -3.09 5.90
CA ASN A 85 -8.89 -2.34 6.85
C ASN A 85 -10.33 -2.87 6.87
N TYR A 86 -10.84 -3.19 8.06
CA TYR A 86 -12.18 -3.73 8.25
C TYR A 86 -13.27 -2.79 7.71
N VAL A 87 -13.16 -1.49 7.96
CA VAL A 87 -14.12 -0.49 7.47
C VAL A 87 -14.21 -0.54 5.94
N HIS A 88 -13.06 -0.65 5.26
CA HIS A 88 -13.04 -0.80 3.81
C HIS A 88 -13.66 -2.12 3.33
N GLN A 89 -13.50 -3.22 4.11
CA GLN A 89 -14.15 -4.49 3.78
C GLN A 89 -15.67 -4.34 3.81
N VAL A 90 -16.21 -3.78 4.90
CA VAL A 90 -17.67 -3.56 5.07
C VAL A 90 -18.21 -2.66 3.97
N LEU A 91 -17.58 -1.51 3.74
CA LEU A 91 -18.04 -0.56 2.71
C LEU A 91 -18.05 -1.18 1.30
N LEU A 92 -16.99 -1.94 0.94
CA LEU A 92 -16.94 -2.62 -0.35
C LEU A 92 -17.98 -3.72 -0.47
N VAL A 93 -18.19 -4.52 0.58
CA VAL A 93 -19.20 -5.58 0.57
C VAL A 93 -20.60 -4.97 0.45
N GLU A 94 -20.91 -3.92 1.21
CA GLU A 94 -22.19 -3.20 1.10
C GLU A 94 -22.39 -2.59 -0.29
N GLU A 95 -21.35 -1.96 -0.85
CA GLU A 95 -21.40 -1.39 -2.21
C GLU A 95 -21.75 -2.46 -3.24
N LEU A 96 -21.03 -3.59 -3.24
CA LEU A 96 -21.24 -4.69 -4.18
C LEU A 96 -22.62 -5.34 -4.01
N GLN A 97 -23.08 -5.49 -2.76
CA GLN A 97 -24.42 -6.03 -2.47
C GLN A 97 -25.55 -5.10 -2.90
N ARG A 98 -25.39 -3.77 -2.81
CA ARG A 98 -26.38 -2.80 -3.34
C ARG A 98 -26.57 -2.93 -4.86
N HIS A 99 -25.56 -3.38 -5.58
CA HIS A 99 -25.64 -3.68 -7.02
C HIS A 99 -26.10 -5.12 -7.31
N GLY A 100 -26.51 -5.87 -6.27
CA GLY A 100 -27.10 -7.20 -6.39
C GLY A 100 -26.09 -8.36 -6.38
N ALA A 101 -24.81 -8.11 -6.16
CA ALA A 101 -23.78 -9.15 -6.10
C ALA A 101 -23.51 -9.62 -4.67
N GLU A 102 -23.65 -10.92 -4.40
CA GLU A 102 -23.30 -11.53 -3.10
C GLU A 102 -21.78 -11.77 -3.03
N VAL A 103 -21.12 -11.27 -1.97
CA VAL A 103 -19.68 -11.53 -1.76
C VAL A 103 -19.49 -12.79 -0.92
N VAL A 104 -18.76 -13.76 -1.45
CA VAL A 104 -18.47 -15.06 -0.82
C VAL A 104 -16.97 -15.20 -0.56
N PHE A 105 -16.60 -15.45 0.69
CA PHE A 105 -15.22 -15.74 1.07
C PHE A 105 -15.03 -17.24 1.31
N LEU A 106 -14.03 -17.86 0.61
CA LEU A 106 -13.81 -19.30 0.68
C LEU A 106 -13.22 -19.76 2.01
N ASP A 107 -12.22 -19.02 2.52
CA ASP A 107 -11.48 -19.45 3.72
C ASP A 107 -12.18 -19.06 5.03
N ARG A 108 -13.04 -18.04 4.99
CA ARG A 108 -13.85 -17.60 6.13
C ARG A 108 -15.13 -16.97 5.59
N PRO A 109 -16.26 -17.67 5.62
CA PRO A 109 -17.53 -17.03 5.33
C PRO A 109 -17.70 -15.84 6.30
N MET A 110 -18.06 -14.68 5.78
CA MET A 110 -18.51 -13.58 6.65
C MET A 110 -19.80 -14.06 7.28
N SER A 111 -19.71 -14.47 8.53
CA SER A 111 -20.89 -14.81 9.32
C SER A 111 -21.74 -13.55 9.47
N ARG A 112 -23.04 -13.67 9.28
CA ARG A 112 -24.02 -12.63 9.59
C ARG A 112 -24.29 -12.54 11.10
N ASP A 113 -23.64 -13.42 11.90
CA ASP A 113 -23.76 -13.40 13.34
C ASP A 113 -23.12 -12.11 13.90
N PRO A 114 -23.86 -11.32 14.68
CA PRO A 114 -23.33 -10.11 15.33
C PRO A 114 -22.08 -10.36 16.19
N HIS A 115 -21.95 -11.56 16.78
CA HIS A 115 -20.76 -11.95 17.54
C HIS A 115 -19.52 -12.08 16.64
N ASP A 116 -19.63 -12.70 15.47
CA ASP A 116 -18.54 -12.86 14.54
C ASP A 116 -18.13 -11.50 13.94
N GLN A 117 -19.10 -10.62 13.68
CA GLN A 117 -18.85 -9.25 13.23
C GLN A 117 -18.09 -8.46 14.30
N LEU A 118 -18.48 -8.56 15.57
CA LEU A 118 -17.79 -7.90 16.68
C LEU A 118 -16.36 -8.44 16.85
N LEU A 119 -16.16 -9.76 16.80
CA LEU A 119 -14.83 -10.37 16.87
C LEU A 119 -13.93 -9.91 15.71
N LEU A 120 -14.49 -9.76 14.52
CA LEU A 120 -13.76 -9.27 13.35
C LEU A 120 -13.36 -7.78 13.52
N GLN A 121 -14.25 -6.95 14.09
CA GLN A 121 -13.98 -5.56 14.42
C GLN A 121 -12.87 -5.44 15.47
N ILE A 122 -12.96 -6.23 16.55
CA ILE A 122 -11.94 -6.25 17.61
C ILE A 122 -10.58 -6.66 17.04
N ARG A 123 -10.52 -7.72 16.23
CA ARG A 123 -9.27 -8.15 15.56
C ARG A 123 -8.71 -7.09 14.62
N GLY A 124 -9.56 -6.39 13.88
CA GLY A 124 -9.17 -5.27 13.03
C GLY A 124 -8.57 -4.13 13.83
N ALA A 125 -9.22 -3.72 14.92
CA ALA A 125 -8.74 -2.68 15.82
C ALA A 125 -7.40 -3.04 16.50
N VAL A 126 -7.26 -4.27 16.98
CA VAL A 126 -6.00 -4.78 17.57
C VAL A 126 -4.87 -4.75 16.53
N ALA A 127 -5.11 -5.23 15.31
CA ALA A 127 -4.11 -5.23 14.24
C ALA A 127 -3.72 -3.80 13.82
N GLU A 128 -4.60 -2.82 13.90
CA GLU A 128 -4.30 -1.40 13.64
C GLU A 128 -3.49 -0.78 14.79
N TYR A 129 -3.84 -1.10 16.02
CA TYR A 129 -3.10 -0.70 17.21
C TYR A 129 -1.66 -1.24 17.17
N GLU A 130 -1.47 -2.52 16.88
CA GLU A 130 -0.13 -3.13 16.74
C GLU A 130 0.69 -2.44 15.65
N ARG A 131 0.10 -2.13 14.49
CA ARG A 131 0.78 -1.38 13.42
C ARG A 131 1.20 0.02 13.87
N SER A 132 0.34 0.71 14.62
CA SER A 132 0.65 2.05 15.15
C SER A 132 1.78 2.00 16.17
N LEU A 133 1.82 0.98 17.04
CA LEU A 133 2.92 0.77 17.98
C LEU A 133 4.26 0.50 17.26
N ILE A 134 4.24 -0.33 16.22
CA ILE A 134 5.44 -0.61 15.40
C ILE A 134 5.93 0.66 14.72
N ALA A 135 5.03 1.45 14.10
CA ALA A 135 5.36 2.71 13.46
C ALA A 135 5.97 3.71 14.44
N GLU A 136 5.38 3.84 15.64
CA GLU A 136 5.88 4.71 16.70
C GLU A 136 7.26 4.26 17.21
N ARG A 137 7.48 2.95 17.40
CA ARG A 137 8.79 2.40 17.78
C ARG A 137 9.85 2.70 16.73
N MET A 138 9.51 2.52 15.44
CA MET A 138 10.40 2.84 14.33
C MET A 138 10.70 4.34 14.25
N ARG A 139 9.69 5.20 14.46
CA ARG A 139 9.86 6.65 14.50
C ARG A 139 10.81 7.06 15.63
N ARG A 140 10.60 6.54 16.84
CA ARG A 140 11.49 6.83 18.00
C ARG A 140 12.90 6.31 17.76
N GLY A 141 13.06 5.10 17.20
CA GLY A 141 14.36 4.55 16.86
C GLY A 141 15.11 5.39 15.82
N ARG A 142 14.40 5.90 14.82
CA ARG A 142 14.98 6.81 13.82
C ARG A 142 15.39 8.14 14.45
N LEU A 143 14.54 8.72 15.30
CA LEU A 143 14.83 9.97 15.96
C LEU A 143 16.09 9.87 16.85
N ARG A 144 16.22 8.78 17.62
CA ARG A 144 17.43 8.52 18.43
C ARG A 144 18.69 8.46 17.58
N LYS A 145 18.64 7.76 16.42
CA LYS A 145 19.77 7.67 15.50
C LYS A 145 20.13 9.02 14.88
N LEU A 146 19.13 9.86 14.57
CA LEU A 146 19.34 11.21 14.08
C LEU A 146 19.99 12.08 15.17
N GLN A 147 19.49 12.05 16.40
CA GLN A 147 20.04 12.80 17.53
C GLN A 147 21.46 12.34 17.91
N ALA A 148 21.74 11.05 17.80
CA ALA A 148 23.07 10.49 18.01
C ALA A 148 24.05 10.75 16.85
N GLY A 149 23.60 11.40 15.77
CA GLY A 149 24.43 11.63 14.59
C GLY A 149 24.81 10.37 13.82
N THR A 150 24.16 9.23 14.09
CA THR A 150 24.45 7.95 13.44
C THR A 150 23.58 7.67 12.21
N LEU A 151 22.71 8.60 11.85
CA LEU A 151 21.83 8.51 10.68
C LEU A 151 21.64 9.89 10.07
N LEU A 152 21.82 10.01 8.77
CA LEU A 152 21.52 11.27 8.07
C LEU A 152 20.01 11.54 8.02
N PRO A 153 19.58 12.83 8.16
CA PRO A 153 18.19 13.21 8.10
C PRO A 153 17.57 13.08 6.70
N TRP A 154 18.41 13.09 5.69
CA TRP A 154 18.03 13.07 4.26
C TRP A 154 18.55 11.78 3.57
N THR A 155 17.85 11.37 2.52
CA THR A 155 18.18 10.22 1.68
C THR A 155 18.86 10.64 0.38
N ARG A 156 18.62 11.87 -0.07
CA ARG A 156 19.34 12.51 -1.18
C ARG A 156 20.22 13.60 -0.59
N PRO A 157 21.50 13.66 -0.97
CA PRO A 157 22.38 14.68 -0.44
C PRO A 157 21.94 16.08 -0.91
N PRO A 158 22.18 17.11 -0.10
CA PRO A 158 22.14 18.49 -0.58
C PRO A 158 23.13 18.70 -1.72
N TYR A 159 22.94 19.76 -2.49
CA TYR A 159 23.88 20.16 -3.52
C TYR A 159 25.30 20.31 -2.93
N ALA A 160 26.31 19.93 -3.70
CA ALA A 160 27.74 19.89 -3.30
C ALA A 160 28.13 18.75 -2.32
N TYR A 161 27.23 17.79 -2.03
CA TYR A 161 27.57 16.60 -1.26
C TYR A 161 27.28 15.33 -2.04
N ARG A 162 28.12 14.31 -1.87
CA ARG A 162 27.94 12.95 -2.40
C ARG A 162 27.86 11.97 -1.25
N LEU A 163 27.05 10.92 -1.44
CA LEU A 163 26.91 9.81 -0.49
C LEU A 163 27.65 8.58 -1.02
N ASP A 164 28.15 7.77 -0.11
CA ASP A 164 28.60 6.42 -0.42
C ASP A 164 27.39 5.56 -0.84
N PRO A 165 27.34 5.05 -2.09
CA PRO A 165 26.22 4.22 -2.54
C PRO A 165 26.02 2.96 -1.70
N ALA A 166 27.08 2.41 -1.10
CA ALA A 166 27.00 1.23 -0.23
C ALA A 166 26.44 1.57 1.16
N ARG A 167 26.51 2.84 1.59
CA ARG A 167 26.04 3.33 2.89
C ARG A 167 25.32 4.67 2.78
N PRO A 168 24.16 4.71 2.10
CA PRO A 168 23.53 5.96 1.67
C PRO A 168 22.97 6.83 2.80
N ARG A 169 23.02 6.37 4.05
CA ARG A 169 22.54 7.14 5.22
C ARG A 169 23.56 7.21 6.35
N ASP A 170 24.76 6.75 6.12
CA ASP A 170 25.87 6.81 7.07
C ASP A 170 26.54 8.19 6.99
N PRO A 171 26.55 8.99 8.10
CA PRO A 171 27.25 10.26 8.12
C PRO A 171 28.73 10.17 7.74
N ALA A 172 29.39 9.06 8.06
CA ALA A 172 30.79 8.84 7.71
C ALA A 172 31.03 8.65 6.19
N GLY A 173 29.97 8.35 5.45
CA GLY A 173 29.99 8.20 3.98
C GLY A 173 29.79 9.50 3.20
N VAL A 174 29.57 10.64 3.89
CA VAL A 174 29.39 11.94 3.23
C VAL A 174 30.74 12.47 2.72
N ARG A 175 30.75 12.85 1.45
CA ARG A 175 31.90 13.50 0.81
C ARG A 175 31.47 14.83 0.20
N VAL A 176 32.35 15.82 0.22
CA VAL A 176 32.15 17.09 -0.48
C VAL A 176 32.51 16.90 -1.95
N ASP A 177 31.66 17.36 -2.85
CA ASP A 177 31.99 17.53 -4.25
C ASP A 177 32.61 18.92 -4.42
N GLU A 178 33.92 19.00 -4.61
CA GLU A 178 34.63 20.28 -4.61
C GLU A 178 34.23 21.20 -5.79
N ALA A 179 33.81 20.64 -6.92
CA ALA A 179 33.34 21.42 -8.06
C ALA A 179 32.02 22.14 -7.73
N ASP A 180 31.07 21.41 -7.17
CA ASP A 180 29.77 21.96 -6.75
C ASP A 180 29.92 22.84 -5.49
N ALA A 181 30.83 22.50 -4.58
CA ALA A 181 31.09 23.25 -3.37
C ALA A 181 31.70 24.64 -3.66
N ALA A 182 32.47 24.79 -4.74
CA ALA A 182 32.97 26.08 -5.18
C ALA A 182 31.81 27.05 -5.50
N VAL A 183 30.79 26.57 -6.20
CA VAL A 183 29.59 27.36 -6.52
C VAL A 183 28.83 27.78 -5.26
N VAL A 184 28.70 26.84 -4.30
CA VAL A 184 28.03 27.16 -3.02
C VAL A 184 28.80 28.22 -2.24
N ARG A 185 30.14 28.12 -2.16
CA ARG A 185 30.99 29.11 -1.49
C ARG A 185 30.86 30.50 -2.16
N GLU A 186 30.80 30.56 -3.47
CA GLU A 186 30.61 31.79 -4.23
C GLU A 186 29.24 32.44 -3.92
N ILE A 187 28.15 31.64 -3.92
CA ILE A 187 26.82 32.10 -3.55
C ILE A 187 26.82 32.69 -2.11
N PHE A 188 27.43 31.98 -1.17
CA PHE A 188 27.53 32.47 0.21
C PHE A 188 28.39 33.74 0.33
N ALA A 189 29.49 33.85 -0.45
CA ALA A 189 30.30 35.06 -0.48
C ALA A 189 29.48 36.26 -0.99
N TRP A 190 28.78 36.10 -2.09
CA TRP A 190 27.89 37.16 -2.59
C TRP A 190 26.80 37.57 -1.58
N TYR A 191 26.20 36.59 -0.90
CA TYR A 191 25.19 36.87 0.11
C TYR A 191 25.75 37.58 1.34
N ALA A 192 26.99 37.28 1.73
CA ALA A 192 27.65 37.90 2.88
C ALA A 192 28.17 39.33 2.56
N GLU A 193 28.52 39.62 1.31
CA GLU A 193 28.95 40.96 0.87
C GLU A 193 27.75 41.91 0.63
N GLU A 194 26.56 41.42 0.31
CA GLU A 194 25.34 42.20 0.25
C GLU A 194 24.82 42.49 1.67
N LYS A 195 24.73 43.75 2.04
CA LYS A 195 24.21 44.24 3.36
C LYS A 195 22.89 43.55 3.74
N PRO A 196 22.69 43.13 5.00
CA PRO A 196 21.48 42.52 5.47
C PRO A 196 20.27 43.47 5.31
N GLY A 197 19.37 43.22 4.40
CA GLY A 197 18.13 44.01 4.25
C GLY A 197 17.30 43.80 3.01
N THR A 198 17.80 43.17 1.95
CA THR A 198 16.99 43.02 0.72
C THR A 198 17.14 41.61 0.14
N PRO A 199 16.14 40.74 0.26
CA PRO A 199 16.18 39.47 -0.45
C PRO A 199 16.01 39.72 -1.96
N ARG A 200 17.10 39.75 -2.70
CA ARG A 200 17.03 39.68 -4.17
C ARG A 200 16.63 38.24 -4.57
N LYS A 201 15.60 38.17 -5.43
CA LYS A 201 15.20 36.94 -6.07
C LYS A 201 16.40 36.38 -6.87
N ILE A 202 17.00 35.29 -6.37
CA ILE A 202 17.89 34.45 -7.15
C ILE A 202 16.97 33.52 -7.97
N CYS A 203 16.52 33.99 -9.10
CA CYS A 203 15.96 33.17 -10.18
C CYS A 203 16.40 33.79 -11.49
N PRO A 204 16.93 32.96 -12.43
CA PRO A 204 17.10 33.37 -13.80
C PRO A 204 15.77 33.58 -14.49
#